data_0d30e46145ad577992c7d0c88493de03
#
_entry.id   0d30e46145ad577992c7d0c88493de03
#
_cell.length_a   1.000
_cell.length_b   1.000
_cell.length_c   1.000
_cell.angle_alpha   90.00
_cell.angle_beta   90.00
_cell.angle_gamma   90.00
#
_symmetry.space_group_name_H-M   'P 1'
#
loop_
_entity.id
_entity.type
_entity.pdbx_description
1 polymer ?
#
loop_
_entity_poly.entity_id
_entity_poly.type
_entity_poly.pdbx_seq_one_letter_code
_entity_poly.pdbx_strand_id
1 'polypeptide(L)' 'MSQRLGEQGTVVLTVLVKSDGSAGDVEVKSSSGFPRLDRAAADAVKSWHFNPATLDGKPVDKTYDVPIPFKLMN' A
#
# COMPACT_ATOMS: atom_id res chain seq x y z
N MET A 1 17.64 9.44 -21.36
CA MET A 1 16.30 9.24 -20.83
C MET A 1 16.24 9.64 -19.37
N SER A 2 15.27 10.41 -19.04
CA SER A 2 15.16 10.90 -17.66
C SER A 2 14.88 9.81 -16.65
N GLN A 3 14.30 8.71 -17.08
CA GLN A 3 13.94 7.63 -16.17
C GLN A 3 15.12 7.03 -15.45
N ARG A 4 16.28 7.05 -16.06
CA ARG A 4 17.44 6.46 -15.43
C ARG A 4 17.97 7.31 -14.27
N LEU A 5 17.51 8.53 -14.15
CA LEU A 5 17.94 9.42 -13.08
C LEU A 5 17.27 9.15 -11.77
N GLY A 6 16.20 8.38 -11.77
CA GLY A 6 15.54 8.04 -10.56
C GLY A 6 14.51 6.97 -10.82
N GLU A 7 14.42 6.04 -9.91
CA GLU A 7 13.39 5.02 -9.97
C GLU A 7 12.10 5.62 -9.46
N GLN A 8 11.08 5.53 -10.26
CA GLN A 8 9.77 6.03 -9.85
C GLN A 8 8.69 5.15 -10.42
N GLY A 9 7.61 5.07 -9.71
CA GLY A 9 6.48 4.29 -10.14
C GLY A 9 5.44 4.26 -9.05
N THR A 10 4.27 3.73 -9.38
CA THR A 10 3.20 3.60 -8.42
C THR A 10 3.02 2.13 -8.12
N VAL A 11 3.06 1.81 -6.84
CA VAL A 11 2.75 0.47 -6.35
C VAL A 11 1.32 0.48 -5.87
N VAL A 12 0.51 -0.44 -6.37
CA VAL A 12 -0.85 -0.61 -5.85
C VAL A 12 -0.84 -1.83 -4.95
N LEU A 13 -1.18 -1.62 -3.70
CA LEU A 13 -1.22 -2.68 -2.70
C LEU A 13 -2.66 -3.01 -2.38
N THR A 14 -2.93 -4.29 -2.24
CA THR A 14 -4.20 -4.76 -1.70
C THR A 14 -4.01 -4.97 -0.21
N VAL A 15 -4.72 -4.20 0.60
CA VAL A 15 -4.55 -4.18 2.04
C VAL A 15 -5.84 -4.61 2.71
N LEU A 16 -5.74 -5.61 3.57
CA LEU A 16 -6.87 -5.97 4.44
C LEU A 16 -6.84 -5.04 5.64
N VAL A 17 -7.82 -4.14 5.71
CA VAL A 17 -7.98 -3.25 6.86
C VAL A 17 -8.90 -3.93 7.85
N LYS A 18 -8.34 -4.26 9.01
CA LYS A 18 -9.08 -4.96 10.04
C LYS A 18 -10.00 -4.01 10.80
N SER A 19 -10.94 -4.59 11.52
CA SER A 19 -11.94 -3.81 12.26
C SER A 19 -11.31 -2.89 13.30
N ASP A 20 -10.10 -3.16 13.75
CA ASP A 20 -9.39 -2.29 14.68
C ASP A 20 -8.55 -1.21 13.98
N GLY A 21 -8.60 -1.15 12.64
CA GLY A 21 -7.85 -0.17 11.87
C GLY A 21 -6.44 -0.60 11.50
N SER A 22 -6.01 -1.75 11.93
CA SER A 22 -4.67 -2.22 11.60
C SER A 22 -4.63 -2.85 10.21
N ALA A 23 -3.45 -2.87 9.60
CA ALA A 23 -3.25 -3.57 8.35
C ALA A 23 -3.08 -5.07 8.63
N GLY A 24 -3.90 -5.87 7.98
CA GLY A 24 -3.76 -7.32 8.01
C GLY A 24 -2.85 -7.76 6.89
N ASP A 25 -3.37 -8.57 5.98
CA ASP A 25 -2.59 -9.01 4.83
C ASP A 25 -2.36 -7.86 3.86
N VAL A 26 -1.14 -7.77 3.34
CA VAL A 26 -0.75 -6.77 2.35
C VAL A 26 -0.15 -7.51 1.18
N GLU A 27 -0.70 -7.27 -0.01
CA GLU A 27 -0.22 -7.90 -1.23
C GLU A 27 0.03 -6.83 -2.28
N VAL A 28 1.00 -7.06 -3.15
CA VAL A 28 1.26 -6.17 -4.27
C VAL A 28 0.31 -6.54 -5.40
N LYS A 29 -0.64 -5.66 -5.68
CA LYS A 29 -1.58 -5.85 -6.77
C LYS A 29 -0.96 -5.43 -8.09
N SER A 30 -0.25 -4.32 -8.08
CA SER A 30 0.41 -3.79 -9.26
C SER A 30 1.80 -3.31 -8.86
N SER A 31 2.80 -3.85 -9.51
CA SER A 31 4.20 -3.54 -9.21
C SER A 31 4.61 -2.23 -9.87
N SER A 32 5.51 -1.52 -9.21
CA SER A 32 6.16 -0.35 -9.80
C SER A 32 7.17 -0.74 -10.88
N GLY A 33 7.51 -2.03 -10.98
CA GLY A 33 8.60 -2.50 -11.82
C GLY A 33 9.93 -2.61 -11.07
N PHE A 34 9.96 -2.18 -9.82
CA PHE A 34 11.17 -2.22 -9.00
C PHE A 34 10.86 -2.97 -7.71
N PRO A 35 11.36 -4.20 -7.57
CA PRO A 35 11.02 -5.02 -6.39
C PRO A 35 11.31 -4.35 -5.06
N ARG A 36 12.38 -3.58 -4.95
CA ARG A 36 12.69 -2.93 -3.68
C ARG A 36 11.71 -1.83 -3.33
N LEU A 37 11.13 -1.15 -4.34
CA LEU A 37 10.08 -0.17 -4.09
C LEU A 37 8.80 -0.85 -3.64
N ASP A 38 8.47 -1.96 -4.28
CA ASP A 38 7.29 -2.73 -3.92
C ASP A 38 7.38 -3.21 -2.48
N ARG A 39 8.55 -3.72 -2.10
CA ARG A 39 8.76 -4.20 -0.74
C ARG A 39 8.72 -3.07 0.28
N ALA A 40 9.34 -1.94 -0.05
CA ALA A 40 9.32 -0.78 0.83
C ALA A 40 7.89 -0.28 1.04
N ALA A 41 7.09 -0.26 -0.01
CA ALA A 41 5.70 0.14 0.08
C ALA A 41 4.91 -0.81 0.99
N ALA A 42 5.07 -2.10 0.79
CA ALA A 42 4.37 -3.09 1.59
C ALA A 42 4.77 -2.98 3.07
N ASP A 43 6.05 -2.84 3.34
CA ASP A 43 6.53 -2.70 4.71
C ASP A 43 6.00 -1.42 5.37
N ALA A 44 5.96 -0.32 4.62
CA ALA A 44 5.46 0.94 5.15
C ALA A 44 3.98 0.84 5.51
N VAL A 45 3.19 0.25 4.62
CA VAL A 45 1.74 0.14 4.83
C VAL A 45 1.41 -0.73 6.03
N LYS A 46 2.23 -1.72 6.31
CA LYS A 46 1.99 -2.60 7.47
C LYS A 46 1.98 -1.85 8.79
N SER A 47 2.64 -0.71 8.86
CA SER A 47 2.67 0.10 10.07
C SER A 47 1.63 1.22 10.07
N TRP A 48 0.87 1.37 9.01
CA TRP A 48 -0.14 2.41 8.93
C TRP A 48 -1.38 2.02 9.72
N HIS A 49 -2.07 3.04 10.23
CA HIS A 49 -3.38 2.86 10.82
C HIS A 49 -4.42 3.42 9.88
N PHE A 50 -5.49 2.68 9.72
CA PHE A 50 -6.56 3.04 8.80
C PHE A 50 -7.86 3.24 9.57
N ASN A 51 -8.78 3.95 8.96
CA ASN A 51 -10.14 4.01 9.46
C ASN A 51 -10.86 2.78 8.94
N PRO A 52 -11.30 1.87 9.82
CA PRO A 52 -11.95 0.66 9.36
C PRO A 52 -13.31 0.97 8.75
N ALA A 53 -13.72 0.13 7.81
CA ALA A 53 -15.06 0.20 7.26
C ALA A 53 -16.06 -0.13 8.36
N THR A 54 -17.26 0.43 8.24
CA THR A 54 -18.33 0.15 9.19
C THR A 54 -19.54 -0.40 8.45
N LEU A 55 -20.25 -1.29 9.13
CA LEU A 55 -21.52 -1.82 8.68
C LEU A 55 -22.49 -1.66 9.83
N ASP A 56 -23.54 -0.89 9.60
CA ASP A 56 -24.53 -0.57 10.63
C ASP A 56 -23.88 -0.01 11.90
N GLY A 57 -22.88 0.85 11.71
CA GLY A 57 -22.16 1.48 12.81
C GLY A 57 -21.10 0.63 13.48
N LYS A 58 -20.87 -0.59 13.02
CA LYS A 58 -19.89 -1.48 13.62
C LYS A 58 -18.68 -1.64 12.71
N PRO A 59 -17.45 -1.55 13.23
CA PRO A 59 -16.26 -1.77 12.41
C PRO A 59 -16.21 -3.19 11.87
N VAL A 60 -15.83 -3.30 10.61
CA VAL A 60 -15.67 -4.60 9.94
C VAL A 60 -14.38 -4.62 9.15
N ASP A 61 -13.88 -5.83 8.90
CA ASP A 61 -12.71 -6.01 8.05
C ASP A 61 -13.11 -5.73 6.60
N LYS A 62 -12.24 -5.07 5.86
CA LYS A 62 -12.47 -4.83 4.44
C LYS A 62 -11.16 -4.67 3.72
N THR A 63 -11.12 -5.13 2.48
CA THR A 63 -9.94 -5.02 1.64
C THR A 63 -10.03 -3.77 0.77
N TYR A 64 -8.93 -3.05 0.69
CA TYR A 64 -8.82 -1.85 -0.13
C TYR A 64 -7.59 -1.93 -1.01
N ASP A 65 -7.67 -1.28 -2.17
CA ASP A 65 -6.52 -1.05 -3.02
C ASP A 65 -5.93 0.30 -2.67
N VAL A 66 -4.66 0.30 -2.31
CA VAL A 66 -3.97 1.52 -1.87
C VAL A 66 -2.85 1.82 -2.85
N PRO A 67 -2.97 2.89 -3.64
CA PRO A 67 -1.89 3.28 -4.54
C PRO A 67 -0.85 4.09 -3.77
N ILE A 68 0.40 3.72 -3.94
CA ILE A 68 1.52 4.40 -3.29
C ILE A 68 2.49 4.86 -4.36
N PRO A 69 2.56 6.16 -4.62
CA PRO A 69 3.54 6.67 -5.56
C PRO A 69 4.90 6.74 -4.90
N PHE A 70 5.89 6.20 -5.58
CA PHE A 70 7.27 6.25 -5.15
C PHE A 70 8.11 6.99 -6.17
N LYS A 71 9.04 7.76 -5.65
CA LYS A 71 10.01 8.43 -6.48
C LYS A 71 11.33 8.46 -5.74
N LEU A 72 12.32 7.81 -6.31
CA LEU A 72 13.66 7.84 -5.76
C LEU A 72 14.44 8.94 -6.46
N MET A 73 15.01 9.80 -5.66
CA MET A 73 15.86 10.89 -6.15
C MET A 73 17.31 10.45 -6.16
N ASN A 74 18.02 10.85 -7.17
CA ASN A 74 19.47 10.57 -7.26
C ASN A 74 20.27 11.78 -6.88
#